data_71372374ba90b892f282e63db22f9ca1
#
_entry.id   71372374ba90b892f282e63db22f9ca1
#
_cell.length_a   1.000
_cell.length_b   1.000
_cell.length_c   1.000
_cell.angle_alpha   90.00
_cell.angle_beta   90.00
_cell.angle_gamma   90.00
#
_symmetry.space_group_name_H-M   'P 1'
#
loop_
_entity.id
_entity.type
_entity.pdbx_description
1 polymer ?
#
loop_
_entity_poly.entity_id
_entity_poly.type
_entity_poly.pdbx_seq_one_letter_code
_entity_poly.pdbx_strand_id
1 'polypeptide(L)'
;SQLLAERPQLQHLMLHNIDTLGADPDPAMFGLHLAQESCLTFEVIKRRLEDRGGGLARVNGQVRLVEGLAMPREEDEFHLRFYNSNTCWINIDKLLEVFGLTRAELTDPARVAAAVRTVAARMPTYITIKDVKQRWGHGQEDVFPVSQFEKLWVDMTALPEVKTRFVVVPRLRGQQLKDQAQLDGWLRDGSAEFVRGLCAWG
;
A
#
# COMPACT_ATOMS: atom_id res chain seq x y z
N SER A 1 5.71 -14.23 10.62
CA SER A 1 6.42 -15.48 11.00
C SER A 1 5.67 -16.73 10.54
N GLN A 2 4.36 -16.83 10.80
CA GLN A 2 3.57 -18.04 10.48
C GLN A 2 3.67 -18.44 9.01
N LEU A 3 3.48 -17.51 8.07
CA LEU A 3 3.57 -17.77 6.62
C LEU A 3 4.93 -18.39 6.23
N LEU A 4 6.03 -17.90 6.80
CA LEU A 4 7.36 -18.42 6.51
C LEU A 4 7.66 -19.76 7.24
N ALA A 5 6.98 -20.05 8.35
CA ALA A 5 7.03 -21.37 8.95
C ALA A 5 6.35 -22.42 8.07
N GLU A 6 5.21 -22.08 7.48
CA GLU A 6 4.46 -22.96 6.56
C GLU A 6 5.10 -23.05 5.16
N ARG A 7 5.76 -21.98 4.71
CA ARG A 7 6.36 -21.83 3.38
C ARG A 7 7.80 -21.32 3.48
N PRO A 8 8.75 -22.11 4.00
CA PRO A 8 10.12 -21.66 4.26
C PRO A 8 10.88 -21.22 3.01
N GLN A 9 10.51 -21.73 1.84
CA GLN A 9 11.11 -21.37 0.55
C GLN A 9 10.57 -20.06 -0.05
N LEU A 10 9.54 -19.44 0.56
CA LEU A 10 8.94 -18.22 0.05
C LEU A 10 9.97 -17.06 0.13
N GLN A 11 10.23 -16.43 -0.99
CA GLN A 11 11.23 -15.35 -1.11
C GLN A 11 10.58 -13.99 -1.41
N HIS A 12 9.45 -13.99 -2.09
CA HIS A 12 8.78 -12.77 -2.55
C HIS A 12 7.30 -12.79 -2.24
N LEU A 13 6.75 -11.59 -2.02
CA LEU A 13 5.32 -11.37 -1.86
C LEU A 13 4.87 -10.26 -2.82
N MET A 14 3.65 -10.37 -3.28
CA MET A 14 2.89 -9.26 -3.83
C MET A 14 1.83 -8.88 -2.81
N LEU A 15 1.81 -7.61 -2.43
CA LEU A 15 0.83 -7.02 -1.52
C LEU A 15 0.05 -5.95 -2.27
N HIS A 16 -1.28 -5.97 -2.17
CA HIS A 16 -2.13 -4.91 -2.68
C HIS A 16 -3.39 -4.75 -1.83
N ASN A 17 -4.07 -3.62 -1.97
CA ASN A 17 -5.37 -3.42 -1.36
C ASN A 17 -6.43 -4.27 -2.06
N ILE A 18 -7.41 -4.76 -1.30
CA ILE A 18 -8.51 -5.58 -1.83
C ILE A 18 -9.35 -4.83 -2.87
N ASP A 19 -9.36 -3.50 -2.82
CA ASP A 19 -10.08 -2.63 -3.76
C ASP A 19 -9.28 -2.27 -5.02
N THR A 20 -8.02 -2.72 -5.13
CA THR A 20 -7.20 -2.60 -6.35
C THR A 20 -7.45 -3.82 -7.25
N LEU A 21 -8.64 -3.86 -7.86
CA LEU A 21 -9.15 -5.07 -8.52
C LEU A 21 -8.39 -5.47 -9.80
N GLY A 22 -7.66 -4.56 -10.41
CA GLY A 22 -6.84 -4.83 -11.61
C GLY A 22 -5.43 -5.34 -11.29
N ALA A 23 -5.05 -5.44 -10.01
CA ALA A 23 -3.76 -5.96 -9.60
C ALA A 23 -3.73 -7.49 -9.72
N ASP A 24 -2.79 -8.00 -10.50
CA ASP A 24 -2.57 -9.42 -10.72
C ASP A 24 -1.08 -9.79 -10.63
N PRO A 25 -0.72 -11.06 -10.44
CA PRO A 25 0.66 -11.53 -10.45
C PRO A 25 1.24 -11.54 -11.88
N ASP A 26 1.66 -10.36 -12.36
CA ASP A 26 2.25 -10.18 -13.69
C ASP A 26 3.70 -10.68 -13.72
N PRO A 27 4.05 -11.64 -14.57
CA PRO A 27 5.41 -12.19 -14.66
C PRO A 27 6.46 -11.16 -15.08
N ALA A 28 6.11 -10.16 -15.91
CA ALA A 28 7.03 -9.13 -16.34
C ALA A 28 7.36 -8.16 -15.18
N MET A 29 6.35 -7.79 -14.39
CA MET A 29 6.53 -6.99 -13.18
C MET A 29 7.36 -7.74 -12.13
N PHE A 30 7.11 -9.03 -11.96
CA PHE A 30 7.91 -9.87 -11.07
C PHE A 30 9.36 -9.97 -11.55
N GLY A 31 9.60 -10.23 -12.83
CA GLY A 31 10.92 -10.25 -13.43
C GLY A 31 11.67 -8.92 -13.25
N LEU A 32 10.98 -7.79 -13.42
CA LEU A 32 11.55 -6.47 -13.18
C LEU A 32 11.93 -6.28 -11.70
N HIS A 33 11.07 -6.71 -10.75
CA HIS A 33 11.37 -6.66 -9.32
C HIS A 33 12.63 -7.46 -8.97
N LEU A 34 12.78 -8.66 -9.54
CA LEU A 34 13.97 -9.49 -9.35
C LEU A 34 15.23 -8.81 -9.89
N ALA A 35 15.17 -8.29 -11.12
CA ALA A 35 16.31 -7.67 -11.80
C ALA A 35 16.81 -6.39 -11.11
N GLN A 36 15.94 -5.67 -10.41
CA GLN A 36 16.30 -4.44 -9.69
C GLN A 36 16.91 -4.67 -8.32
N GLU A 37 16.87 -5.89 -7.82
CA GLU A 37 17.35 -6.25 -6.49
C GLU A 37 16.88 -5.30 -5.39
N SER A 38 15.64 -4.83 -5.47
CA SER A 38 15.03 -3.93 -4.49
C SER A 38 14.43 -4.70 -3.33
N CYS A 39 14.33 -4.03 -2.17
CA CYS A 39 13.54 -4.53 -1.06
C CYS A 39 12.04 -4.42 -1.39
N LEU A 40 11.63 -3.24 -1.88
CA LEU A 40 10.26 -2.92 -2.25
C LEU A 40 10.21 -2.39 -3.69
N THR A 41 9.24 -2.86 -4.48
CA THR A 41 8.91 -2.29 -5.80
C THR A 41 7.43 -1.95 -5.81
N PHE A 42 7.12 -0.65 -5.81
CA PHE A 42 5.76 -0.14 -5.85
C PHE A 42 5.30 0.10 -7.27
N GLU A 43 4.07 -0.30 -7.56
CA GLU A 43 3.36 0.10 -8.76
C GLU A 43 2.64 1.42 -8.50
N VAL A 44 2.83 2.39 -9.39
CA VAL A 44 2.16 3.68 -9.35
C VAL A 44 1.46 3.95 -10.67
N ILE A 45 0.35 4.68 -10.63
CA ILE A 45 -0.41 5.04 -11.82
C ILE A 45 -0.42 6.56 -12.02
N LYS A 46 -0.64 7.01 -13.24
CA LYS A 46 -0.83 8.43 -13.51
C LYS A 46 -2.06 8.92 -12.75
N ARG A 47 -1.88 9.96 -11.91
CA ARG A 47 -2.97 10.54 -11.13
C ARG A 47 -4.03 11.18 -12.03
N ARG A 48 -5.28 11.03 -11.61
CA ARG A 48 -6.44 11.78 -12.07
C ARG A 48 -6.99 12.63 -10.93
N LEU A 49 -7.88 13.55 -11.24
CA LEU A 49 -8.45 14.48 -10.26
C LEU A 49 -9.29 13.78 -9.19
N GLU A 50 -9.93 12.67 -9.54
CA GLU A 50 -10.75 11.84 -8.64
C GLU A 50 -9.92 10.96 -7.68
N ASP A 51 -8.62 10.77 -7.93
CA ASP A 51 -7.75 9.96 -7.07
C ASP A 51 -7.47 10.71 -5.76
N ARG A 52 -7.94 10.15 -4.64
CA ARG A 52 -7.71 10.66 -3.29
C ARG A 52 -6.69 9.80 -2.56
N GLY A 53 -5.68 10.45 -1.98
CA GLY A 53 -4.61 9.81 -1.21
C GLY A 53 -3.21 10.06 -1.77
N GLY A 54 -2.25 9.33 -1.24
CA GLY A 54 -0.83 9.54 -1.47
C GLY A 54 -0.32 9.33 -2.88
N GLY A 55 0.93 9.65 -3.07
CA GLY A 55 1.60 9.49 -4.35
C GLY A 55 3.10 9.70 -4.27
N LEU A 56 3.74 9.75 -5.42
CA LEU A 56 5.19 9.89 -5.54
C LEU A 56 5.61 11.34 -5.39
N ALA A 57 6.50 11.61 -4.44
CA ALA A 57 7.10 12.92 -4.22
C ALA A 57 8.62 12.84 -4.10
N ARG A 58 9.29 13.97 -4.35
CA ARG A 58 10.71 14.14 -4.02
C ARG A 58 10.82 14.95 -2.73
N VAL A 59 11.28 14.31 -1.66
CA VAL A 59 11.44 14.93 -0.34
C VAL A 59 12.90 14.85 0.05
N ASN A 60 13.54 15.99 0.29
CA ASN A 60 14.97 16.07 0.64
C ASN A 60 15.88 15.31 -0.34
N GLY A 61 15.59 15.41 -1.64
CA GLY A 61 16.34 14.73 -2.69
C GLY A 61 15.96 13.25 -2.95
N GLN A 62 15.28 12.60 -2.03
CA GLN A 62 14.82 11.22 -2.14
C GLN A 62 13.42 11.14 -2.76
N VAL A 63 13.26 10.25 -3.74
CA VAL A 63 11.92 9.91 -4.27
C VAL A 63 11.30 8.87 -3.36
N ARG A 64 10.11 9.16 -2.83
CA ARG A 64 9.38 8.27 -1.92
C ARG A 64 7.87 8.42 -2.08
N LEU A 65 7.12 7.49 -1.53
CA LEU A 65 5.66 7.66 -1.35
C LEU A 65 5.39 8.61 -0.19
N VAL A 66 4.43 9.49 -0.37
CA VAL A 66 3.92 10.40 0.66
C VAL A 66 2.40 10.30 0.65
N GLU A 67 1.82 9.98 1.79
CA GLU A 67 0.36 9.92 1.96
C GLU A 67 -0.22 11.31 2.28
N GLY A 68 -1.52 11.49 2.01
CA GLY A 68 -2.20 12.76 2.24
C GLY A 68 -2.01 13.29 3.67
N LEU A 69 -2.05 12.41 4.66
CA LEU A 69 -1.83 12.75 6.08
C LEU A 69 -0.43 13.29 6.41
N ALA A 70 0.55 13.05 5.54
CA ALA A 70 1.92 13.53 5.69
C ALA A 70 2.17 14.86 4.96
N MET A 71 1.19 15.39 4.25
CA MET A 71 1.32 16.64 3.48
C MET A 71 0.99 17.85 4.36
N PRO A 72 1.65 19.00 4.16
CA PRO A 72 1.34 20.23 4.90
C PRO A 72 -0.10 20.70 4.71
N ARG A 73 -0.67 20.47 3.52
CA ARG A 73 -2.06 20.80 3.17
C ARG A 73 -2.66 19.67 2.36
N GLU A 74 -3.94 19.41 2.56
CA GLU A 74 -4.64 18.33 1.85
C GLU A 74 -4.62 18.50 0.33
N GLU A 75 -4.76 19.73 -0.16
CA GLU A 75 -4.72 20.02 -1.60
C GLU A 75 -3.35 19.75 -2.25
N ASP A 76 -2.27 19.62 -1.49
CA ASP A 76 -0.94 19.32 -2.02
C ASP A 76 -0.90 17.94 -2.70
N GLU A 77 -1.82 17.04 -2.37
CA GLU A 77 -1.93 15.73 -3.04
C GLU A 77 -2.17 15.86 -4.55
N PHE A 78 -2.88 16.92 -5.00
CA PHE A 78 -3.20 17.13 -6.40
C PHE A 78 -1.98 17.57 -7.25
N HIS A 79 -0.91 18.01 -6.61
CA HIS A 79 0.35 18.32 -7.28
C HIS A 79 1.19 17.07 -7.60
N LEU A 80 0.87 15.93 -7.00
CA LEU A 80 1.57 14.68 -7.25
C LEU A 80 1.12 14.07 -8.58
N ARG A 81 2.06 13.86 -9.49
CA ARG A 81 1.79 13.32 -10.84
C ARG A 81 1.39 11.84 -10.85
N PHE A 82 1.86 11.10 -9.85
CA PHE A 82 1.64 9.66 -9.75
C PHE A 82 0.94 9.33 -8.43
N TYR A 83 -0.09 8.51 -8.55
CA TYR A 83 -0.90 8.01 -7.45
C TYR A 83 -0.37 6.66 -6.99
N ASN A 84 -0.36 6.43 -5.67
CA ASN A 84 0.00 5.15 -5.08
C ASN A 84 -1.14 4.13 -5.27
N SER A 85 -0.90 3.10 -6.08
CA SER A 85 -1.89 2.03 -6.27
C SER A 85 -2.01 1.10 -5.07
N ASN A 86 -1.10 1.22 -4.10
CA ASN A 86 -0.90 0.28 -2.98
C ASN A 86 -0.56 -1.16 -3.41
N THR A 87 -0.10 -1.34 -4.65
CA THR A 87 0.46 -2.61 -5.10
C THR A 87 1.98 -2.58 -4.93
N CYS A 88 2.52 -3.54 -4.21
CA CYS A 88 3.95 -3.63 -3.92
C CYS A 88 4.47 -5.05 -4.00
N TRP A 89 5.61 -5.21 -4.67
CA TRP A 89 6.41 -6.43 -4.67
C TRP A 89 7.47 -6.32 -3.59
N ILE A 90 7.63 -7.36 -2.79
CA ILE A 90 8.47 -7.39 -1.58
C ILE A 90 9.46 -8.52 -1.67
N ASN A 91 10.74 -8.23 -1.51
CA ASN A 91 11.76 -9.24 -1.24
C ASN A 91 11.82 -9.47 0.29
N ILE A 92 11.46 -10.68 0.71
CA ILE A 92 11.31 -11.02 2.13
C ILE A 92 12.64 -10.93 2.87
N ASP A 93 13.71 -11.46 2.29
CA ASP A 93 15.02 -11.48 2.97
C ASP A 93 15.56 -10.06 3.16
N LYS A 94 15.46 -9.22 2.14
CA LYS A 94 15.83 -7.79 2.26
C LYS A 94 14.93 -7.03 3.23
N LEU A 95 13.65 -7.40 3.33
CA LEU A 95 12.77 -6.81 4.34
C LEU A 95 13.18 -7.26 5.75
N LEU A 96 13.54 -8.51 5.94
CA LEU A 96 14.06 -9.00 7.23
C LEU A 96 15.34 -8.27 7.64
N GLU A 97 16.26 -8.02 6.70
CA GLU A 97 17.47 -7.21 6.94
C GLU A 97 17.13 -5.82 7.49
N VAL A 98 16.11 -5.13 6.93
CA VAL A 98 15.64 -3.83 7.43
C VAL A 98 15.18 -3.92 8.89
N PHE A 99 14.57 -5.04 9.29
CA PHE A 99 14.18 -5.29 10.67
C PHE A 99 15.31 -5.83 11.54
N GLY A 100 16.51 -6.07 10.99
CA GLY A 100 17.61 -6.71 11.69
C GLY A 100 17.29 -8.12 12.14
N LEU A 101 16.54 -8.86 11.30
CA LEU A 101 16.10 -10.24 11.55
C LEU A 101 16.63 -11.18 10.48
N THR A 102 16.86 -12.41 10.89
CA THR A 102 17.07 -13.55 10.00
C THR A 102 15.83 -14.45 9.97
N ARG A 103 15.73 -15.35 9.01
CA ARG A 103 14.63 -16.33 8.95
C ARG A 103 14.57 -17.22 10.21
N ALA A 104 15.73 -17.58 10.77
CA ALA A 104 15.80 -18.39 11.98
C ALA A 104 15.20 -17.70 13.23
N GLU A 105 15.36 -16.38 13.33
CA GLU A 105 14.83 -15.59 14.46
C GLU A 105 13.30 -15.41 14.42
N LEU A 106 12.65 -15.74 13.31
CA LEU A 106 11.19 -15.62 13.17
C LEU A 106 10.42 -16.61 14.08
N THR A 107 11.09 -17.61 14.63
CA THR A 107 10.53 -18.54 15.61
C THR A 107 10.44 -17.94 17.02
N ASP A 108 11.10 -16.81 17.28
CA ASP A 108 11.04 -16.08 18.54
C ASP A 108 10.10 -14.85 18.44
N PRO A 109 8.85 -14.94 18.95
CA PRO A 109 7.89 -13.85 18.88
C PRO A 109 8.35 -12.58 19.62
N ALA A 110 9.12 -12.73 20.70
CA ALA A 110 9.61 -11.58 21.48
C ALA A 110 10.65 -10.79 20.67
N ARG A 111 11.57 -11.51 20.03
CA ARG A 111 12.59 -10.92 19.14
C ARG A 111 11.93 -10.20 17.94
N VAL A 112 10.95 -10.84 17.29
CA VAL A 112 10.18 -10.26 16.19
C VAL A 112 9.46 -9.00 16.64
N ALA A 113 8.74 -9.05 17.77
CA ALA A 113 8.02 -7.90 18.30
C ALA A 113 8.95 -6.73 18.66
N ALA A 114 10.14 -7.00 19.20
CA ALA A 114 11.14 -5.98 19.49
C ALA A 114 11.66 -5.30 18.20
N ALA A 115 12.00 -6.09 17.19
CA ALA A 115 12.45 -5.59 15.90
C ALA A 115 11.39 -4.72 15.19
N VAL A 116 10.13 -5.17 15.19
CA VAL A 116 9.00 -4.40 14.62
C VAL A 116 8.82 -3.08 15.36
N ARG A 117 8.86 -3.07 16.70
CA ARG A 117 8.78 -1.82 17.49
C ARG A 117 9.89 -0.85 17.15
N THR A 118 11.13 -1.33 17.00
CA THR A 118 12.29 -0.51 16.64
C THR A 118 12.11 0.19 15.31
N VAL A 119 11.67 -0.50 14.27
CA VAL A 119 11.41 0.10 12.96
C VAL A 119 10.19 1.03 13.03
N ALA A 120 9.11 0.60 13.67
CA ALA A 120 7.89 1.39 13.81
C ALA A 120 8.11 2.71 14.58
N ALA A 121 9.04 2.75 15.54
CA ALA A 121 9.37 3.97 16.27
C ALA A 121 10.01 5.06 15.37
N ARG A 122 10.58 4.68 14.24
CA ARG A 122 11.20 5.59 13.25
C ARG A 122 10.19 6.09 12.21
N MET A 123 9.00 5.51 12.16
CA MET A 123 7.93 5.90 11.26
C MET A 123 6.99 6.89 11.94
N PRO A 124 6.42 7.86 11.22
CA PRO A 124 5.46 8.80 11.77
C PRO A 124 4.23 8.07 12.32
N THR A 125 3.56 8.69 13.28
CA THR A 125 2.22 8.30 13.72
C THR A 125 1.27 9.41 13.33
N TYR A 126 0.23 9.07 12.57
CA TYR A 126 -0.81 10.00 12.18
C TYR A 126 -1.99 9.88 13.13
N ILE A 127 -2.64 11.01 13.38
CA ILE A 127 -3.84 11.07 14.19
C ILE A 127 -4.95 11.62 13.29
N THR A 128 -5.97 10.80 13.08
CA THR A 128 -7.16 11.17 12.32
C THR A 128 -8.38 11.19 13.22
N ILE A 129 -9.33 12.07 12.94
CA ILE A 129 -10.62 12.07 13.61
C ILE A 129 -11.63 11.47 12.63
N LYS A 130 -12.35 10.46 13.08
CA LYS A 130 -13.41 9.80 12.31
C LYS A 130 -14.71 9.79 13.09
N ASP A 131 -15.79 10.05 12.40
CA ASP A 131 -17.11 9.91 12.97
C ASP A 131 -17.53 8.45 12.99
N VAL A 132 -17.78 7.92 14.17
CA VAL A 132 -18.35 6.58 14.36
C VAL A 132 -19.83 6.73 14.61
N LYS A 133 -20.63 6.05 13.80
CA LYS A 133 -22.08 6.05 13.89
C LYS A 133 -22.55 4.85 14.71
N GLN A 134 -23.26 5.11 15.78
CA GLN A 134 -23.93 4.09 16.58
C GLN A 134 -25.43 4.12 16.30
N ARG A 135 -25.95 3.01 15.81
CA ARG A 135 -27.40 2.85 15.56
C ARG A 135 -28.08 2.21 16.75
N TRP A 136 -29.10 2.88 17.27
CA TRP A 136 -29.89 2.42 18.41
C TRP A 136 -31.19 1.69 18.02
N GLY A 137 -31.52 1.62 16.73
CA GLY A 137 -32.81 1.18 16.21
C GLY A 137 -33.78 2.35 15.99
N HIS A 138 -34.96 2.05 15.45
CA HIS A 138 -36.00 3.04 15.15
C HIS A 138 -35.56 4.30 14.39
N GLY A 139 -34.51 4.17 13.57
CA GLY A 139 -33.97 5.31 12.82
C GLY A 139 -33.09 6.26 13.64
N GLN A 140 -32.84 5.97 14.90
CA GLN A 140 -31.96 6.77 15.76
C GLN A 140 -30.49 6.40 15.54
N GLU A 141 -29.68 7.41 15.29
CA GLU A 141 -28.25 7.28 15.06
C GLU A 141 -27.51 8.40 15.81
N ASP A 142 -26.55 8.03 16.64
CA ASP A 142 -25.64 8.97 17.26
C ASP A 142 -24.28 8.95 16.53
N VAL A 143 -23.65 10.12 16.43
CA VAL A 143 -22.35 10.29 15.80
C VAL A 143 -21.35 10.72 16.87
N PHE A 144 -20.28 9.94 17.02
CA PHE A 144 -19.21 10.21 17.97
C PHE A 144 -17.89 10.42 17.22
N PRO A 145 -17.19 11.54 17.41
CA PRO A 145 -15.84 11.71 16.92
C PRO A 145 -14.89 10.83 17.73
N VAL A 146 -14.09 10.01 17.04
CA VAL A 146 -13.04 9.19 17.66
C VAL A 146 -11.69 9.49 17.04
N SER A 147 -10.65 9.52 17.86
CA SER A 147 -9.28 9.66 17.38
C SER A 147 -8.76 8.27 16.98
N GLN A 148 -8.26 8.16 15.77
CA GLN A 148 -7.59 6.95 15.26
C GLN A 148 -6.11 7.23 15.10
N PHE A 149 -5.27 6.33 15.61
CA PHE A 149 -3.82 6.39 15.45
C PHE A 149 -3.40 5.43 14.35
N GLU A 150 -2.71 5.94 13.34
CA GLU A 150 -2.30 5.17 12.18
C GLU A 150 -0.79 5.25 11.96
N LYS A 151 -0.19 4.12 11.56
CA LYS A 151 1.12 4.07 10.93
C LYS A 151 0.94 3.50 9.53
N LEU A 152 1.44 4.21 8.55
CA LEU A 152 1.29 3.83 7.15
C LEU A 152 2.55 3.09 6.71
N TRP A 153 2.40 1.86 6.25
CA TRP A 153 3.54 1.03 5.85
C TRP A 153 4.33 1.60 4.68
N VAL A 154 3.72 2.43 3.85
CA VAL A 154 4.38 3.14 2.75
C VAL A 154 5.47 4.12 3.24
N ASP A 155 5.40 4.56 4.51
CA ASP A 155 6.44 5.40 5.12
C ASP A 155 7.78 4.67 5.27
N MET A 156 7.81 3.35 5.13
CA MET A 156 9.06 2.60 4.98
C MET A 156 9.89 3.10 3.79
N THR A 157 9.26 3.66 2.76
CA THR A 157 9.98 4.26 1.62
C THR A 157 10.81 5.49 1.98
N ALA A 158 10.63 6.05 3.17
CA ALA A 158 11.42 7.14 3.72
C ALA A 158 12.67 6.66 4.48
N LEU A 159 12.73 5.38 4.84
CA LEU A 159 13.87 4.82 5.57
C LEU A 159 15.05 4.62 4.60
N PRO A 160 16.25 5.15 4.90
CA PRO A 160 17.38 5.16 3.97
C PRO A 160 17.90 3.76 3.62
N GLU A 161 17.74 2.79 4.50
CA GLU A 161 18.13 1.39 4.27
C GLU A 161 17.13 0.61 3.40
N VAL A 162 15.92 1.13 3.19
CA VAL A 162 14.91 0.47 2.36
C VAL A 162 15.13 0.82 0.89
N LYS A 163 15.79 -0.06 0.16
CA LYS A 163 15.98 0.10 -1.28
C LYS A 163 14.63 -0.07 -1.99
N THR A 164 14.02 1.05 -2.36
CA THR A 164 12.71 1.08 -3.02
C THR A 164 12.83 1.47 -4.50
N ARG A 165 11.98 0.87 -5.31
CA ARG A 165 11.77 1.21 -6.73
C ARG A 165 10.31 1.51 -6.98
N PHE A 166 10.05 2.34 -7.99
CA PHE A 166 8.72 2.75 -8.40
C PHE A 166 8.56 2.52 -9.88
N VAL A 167 7.49 1.87 -10.27
CA VAL A 167 7.18 1.52 -11.66
C VAL A 167 5.84 2.11 -12.03
N VAL A 168 5.81 2.88 -13.12
CA VAL A 168 4.55 3.40 -13.65
C VAL A 168 3.87 2.28 -14.45
N VAL A 169 2.68 1.92 -14.05
CA VAL A 169 1.88 0.88 -14.71
C VAL A 169 0.62 1.47 -15.36
N PRO A 170 -0.01 0.75 -16.30
CA PRO A 170 -1.30 1.15 -16.86
C PRO A 170 -2.33 1.37 -15.75
N ARG A 171 -3.18 2.39 -15.93
CA ARG A 171 -4.17 2.76 -14.92
C ARG A 171 -5.11 1.61 -14.54
N LEU A 172 -5.56 0.83 -15.52
CA LEU A 172 -6.47 -0.30 -15.30
C LEU A 172 -5.91 -1.30 -14.28
N ARG A 173 -4.57 -1.43 -14.22
CA ARG A 173 -3.90 -2.32 -13.28
C ARG A 173 -3.90 -1.80 -11.84
N GLY A 174 -3.82 -0.46 -11.64
CA GLY A 174 -3.57 0.15 -10.33
C GLY A 174 -4.69 1.02 -9.77
N GLN A 175 -5.81 1.16 -10.47
CA GLN A 175 -6.94 1.94 -9.97
C GLN A 175 -7.74 1.20 -8.91
N GLN A 176 -8.29 1.95 -7.97
CA GLN A 176 -9.06 1.43 -6.84
C GLN A 176 -10.55 1.65 -7.05
N LEU A 177 -11.36 0.72 -6.53
CA LEU A 177 -12.82 0.81 -6.52
C LEU A 177 -13.30 1.01 -5.07
N LYS A 178 -13.57 2.26 -4.69
CA LYS A 178 -13.93 2.63 -3.31
C LYS A 178 -15.39 3.07 -3.14
N ASP A 179 -16.03 3.50 -4.20
CA ASP A 179 -17.38 4.06 -4.13
C ASP A 179 -18.20 3.81 -5.40
N GLN A 180 -19.49 4.14 -5.33
CA GLN A 180 -20.42 3.95 -6.43
C GLN A 180 -20.08 4.82 -7.65
N ALA A 181 -19.60 6.04 -7.47
CA ALA A 181 -19.26 6.93 -8.57
C ALA A 181 -18.07 6.37 -9.39
N GLN A 182 -17.09 5.76 -8.72
CA GLN A 182 -16.01 5.04 -9.39
C GLN A 182 -16.53 3.83 -10.16
N LEU A 183 -17.46 3.04 -9.60
CA LEU A 183 -18.07 1.91 -10.28
C LEU A 183 -18.80 2.37 -11.54
N ASP A 184 -19.59 3.44 -11.46
CA ASP A 184 -20.31 4.01 -12.61
C ASP A 184 -19.34 4.50 -13.70
N GLY A 185 -18.17 5.01 -13.31
CA GLY A 185 -17.07 5.34 -14.22
C GLY A 185 -16.50 4.10 -14.90
N TRP A 186 -16.22 3.05 -14.14
CA TRP A 186 -15.65 1.79 -14.63
C TRP A 186 -16.57 1.06 -15.64
N LEU A 187 -17.88 1.14 -15.44
CA LEU A 187 -18.85 0.59 -16.36
C LEU A 187 -18.86 1.29 -17.74
N ARG A 188 -18.35 2.53 -17.79
CA ARG A 188 -18.32 3.35 -19.01
C ARG A 188 -16.99 3.40 -19.72
N ASP A 189 -15.86 3.25 -18.98
CA ASP A 189 -14.51 3.45 -19.52
C ASP A 189 -13.76 2.15 -19.85
N GLY A 190 -14.42 0.98 -19.74
CA GLY A 190 -13.84 -0.33 -20.01
C GLY A 190 -13.11 -0.97 -18.83
N SER A 191 -12.99 -0.29 -17.68
CA SER A 191 -12.31 -0.82 -16.50
C SER A 191 -12.99 -2.07 -15.96
N ALA A 192 -14.34 -2.08 -15.92
CA ALA A 192 -15.09 -3.25 -15.45
C ALA A 192 -14.92 -4.47 -16.37
N GLU A 193 -14.83 -4.24 -17.67
CA GLU A 193 -14.59 -5.31 -18.66
C GLU A 193 -13.18 -5.88 -18.51
N PHE A 194 -12.17 -5.00 -18.33
CA PHE A 194 -10.81 -5.41 -18.06
C PHE A 194 -10.73 -6.32 -16.82
N VAL A 195 -11.32 -5.91 -15.69
CA VAL A 195 -11.32 -6.70 -14.45
C VAL A 195 -12.05 -8.03 -14.64
N ARG A 196 -13.19 -8.04 -15.34
CA ARG A 196 -13.89 -9.30 -15.66
C ARG A 196 -13.01 -10.25 -16.48
N GLY A 197 -12.19 -9.72 -17.40
CA GLY A 197 -11.27 -10.52 -18.22
C GLY A 197 -10.11 -11.15 -17.44
N LEU A 198 -9.81 -10.65 -16.21
CA LEU A 198 -8.82 -11.25 -15.34
C LEU A 198 -9.34 -12.47 -14.57
N CYS A 199 -10.65 -12.70 -14.55
CA CYS A 199 -11.29 -13.73 -13.76
C CYS A 199 -11.86 -14.84 -14.65
N ALA A 200 -11.69 -16.10 -14.22
CA ALA A 200 -12.42 -17.22 -14.76
C ALA A 200 -13.76 -17.31 -14.01
N TRP A 201 -14.84 -16.93 -14.69
CA TRP A 201 -16.20 -17.02 -14.13
C TRP A 201 -16.76 -18.40 -14.46
N GLY A 202 -17.04 -19.21 -13.41
CA GLY A 202 -17.68 -20.52 -13.54
C GLY A 202 -19.18 -20.40 -13.81
#